data_6ac6079468a3c87318b44f7cf5d19133
#
_entry.id   6ac6079468a3c87318b44f7cf5d19133
#
_cell.length_a   1.000
_cell.length_b   1.000
_cell.length_c   1.000
_cell.angle_alpha   90.00
_cell.angle_beta   90.00
_cell.angle_gamma   90.00
#
_symmetry.space_group_name_H-M   'P 1'
#
loop_
_entity.id
_entity.type
_entity.pdbx_description
1 polymer ?
#
loop_
_entity_poly.entity_id
_entity_poly.type
_entity_poly.pdbx_seq_one_letter_code
_entity_poly.pdbx_strand_id
1 'polypeptide(L)'
;RYGSSAASDVYKRQIIDIELLVEKELGEFAIQICDPQRIGTFIPTHSPFKRWEFEIHDDDDIDEFSSDENIKKLLSPWLNPDEYKILRKAIYQFHSVLANEFQKDNCYLIGDAAHQNPPFMGEGMMTGCRDAENLSWKIIMDHKYNLGESLLKNYQIERRDHARFIVENSLGIGLLMEAYAHTENIEDVPAE
;
A
#
# COMPACT_ATOMS: atom_id res chain seq x y z
N ARG A 1 7.62 -9.48 17.30
CA ARG A 1 7.67 -10.31 16.07
C ARG A 1 6.50 -11.26 16.13
N TYR A 2 5.50 -11.07 15.30
CA TYR A 2 4.63 -12.17 14.94
C TYR A 2 5.54 -13.21 14.28
N GLY A 3 5.61 -14.41 14.87
CA GLY A 3 6.28 -15.53 14.26
C GLY A 3 5.42 -16.04 13.10
N SER A 4 5.64 -15.53 11.93
CA SER A 4 5.23 -16.12 10.68
C SER A 4 6.44 -16.16 9.77
N SER A 5 6.48 -17.13 8.93
CA SER A 5 7.53 -17.36 7.95
C SER A 5 7.81 -16.06 7.17
N ALA A 6 9.02 -15.55 7.29
CA ALA A 6 9.46 -14.24 6.81
C ALA A 6 9.50 -14.09 5.27
N ALA A 7 8.82 -14.93 4.51
CA ALA A 7 8.90 -14.94 3.04
C ALA A 7 7.69 -14.33 2.31
N SER A 8 6.53 -14.17 2.99
CA SER A 8 5.30 -13.73 2.32
C SER A 8 4.95 -12.25 2.52
N ASP A 9 5.69 -11.53 3.34
CA ASP A 9 5.29 -10.18 3.77
C ASP A 9 6.00 -9.05 3.01
N VAL A 10 6.66 -9.34 1.90
CA VAL A 10 7.39 -8.35 1.10
C VAL A 10 6.83 -8.33 -0.30
N TYR A 11 6.19 -7.22 -0.66
CA TYR A 11 5.71 -6.98 -2.02
C TYR A 11 6.63 -5.97 -2.70
N LYS A 12 7.14 -6.31 -3.88
CA LYS A 12 7.86 -5.37 -4.74
C LYS A 12 6.97 -4.97 -5.90
N ARG A 13 6.85 -3.69 -6.17
CA ARG A 13 6.06 -3.19 -7.30
C ARG A 13 6.79 -2.12 -8.08
N GLN A 14 6.66 -2.21 -9.40
CA GLN A 14 7.00 -1.15 -10.33
C GLN A 14 5.84 -0.17 -10.39
N ILE A 15 6.04 1.05 -9.95
CA ILE A 15 5.09 2.15 -10.08
C ILE A 15 5.41 2.92 -11.36
N ILE A 16 4.38 3.20 -12.13
CA ILE A 16 4.44 3.93 -13.39
C ILE A 16 3.41 5.06 -13.33
N ASP A 17 3.90 6.29 -13.21
CA ASP A 17 3.08 7.49 -13.30
C ASP A 17 3.17 8.05 -14.72
N ILE A 18 2.03 8.30 -15.34
CA ILE A 18 1.94 8.86 -16.68
C ILE A 18 1.05 10.10 -16.73
N GLU A 19 1.25 10.87 -17.80
CA GLU A 19 0.35 11.92 -18.26
C GLU A 19 -0.29 11.47 -19.56
N LEU A 20 -1.63 11.44 -19.61
CA LEU A 20 -2.36 11.20 -20.85
C LEU A 20 -2.22 12.42 -21.78
N LEU A 21 -1.87 12.18 -23.03
CA LEU A 21 -1.76 13.18 -24.09
C LEU A 21 -3.04 13.28 -24.93
N VAL A 22 -3.96 12.34 -24.71
CA VAL A 22 -5.26 12.26 -25.36
C VAL A 22 -6.37 12.11 -24.34
N GLU A 23 -7.58 12.51 -24.68
CA GLU A 23 -8.75 12.25 -23.86
C GLU A 23 -9.13 10.78 -24.01
N LYS A 24 -9.08 10.03 -22.89
CA LYS A 24 -9.39 8.59 -22.88
C LYS A 24 -10.02 8.19 -21.54
N GLU A 25 -11.16 7.55 -21.62
CA GLU A 25 -11.82 6.98 -20.46
C GLU A 25 -11.16 5.63 -20.06
N LEU A 26 -10.54 5.60 -18.89
CA LEU A 26 -9.90 4.41 -18.33
C LEU A 26 -10.60 3.92 -17.05
N GLY A 27 -11.76 4.53 -16.73
CA GLY A 27 -12.50 4.26 -15.50
C GLY A 27 -12.21 5.27 -14.38
N GLU A 28 -13.16 5.35 -13.45
CA GLU A 28 -13.13 6.31 -12.33
C GLU A 28 -12.68 5.66 -10.99
N PHE A 29 -12.56 4.35 -10.96
CA PHE A 29 -12.22 3.58 -9.77
C PHE A 29 -10.83 2.95 -9.87
N ALA A 30 -10.21 2.73 -8.73
CA ALA A 30 -9.03 1.89 -8.66
C ALA A 30 -9.42 0.44 -9.01
N ILE A 31 -8.62 -0.19 -9.87
CA ILE A 31 -8.88 -1.54 -10.38
C ILE A 31 -7.72 -2.42 -9.97
N GLN A 32 -8.03 -3.53 -9.32
CA GLN A 32 -7.07 -4.60 -9.09
C GLN A 32 -7.04 -5.52 -10.32
N ILE A 33 -5.86 -5.68 -10.89
CA ILE A 33 -5.62 -6.48 -12.08
C ILE A 33 -5.11 -7.83 -11.61
N CYS A 34 -6.00 -8.83 -11.60
CA CYS A 34 -5.69 -10.20 -11.18
C CYS A 34 -5.30 -11.05 -12.39
N ASP A 35 -4.27 -10.63 -13.12
CA ASP A 35 -3.72 -11.37 -14.24
C ASP A 35 -2.74 -12.44 -13.70
N PRO A 36 -2.93 -13.75 -14.05
CA PRO A 36 -2.06 -14.81 -13.58
C PRO A 36 -0.59 -14.68 -14.03
N GLN A 37 -0.33 -13.88 -15.08
CA GLN A 37 1.02 -13.59 -15.52
C GLN A 37 1.66 -12.45 -14.74
N ARG A 38 0.85 -11.44 -14.36
CA ARG A 38 1.35 -10.24 -13.67
C ARG A 38 0.24 -9.50 -12.95
N ILE A 39 0.19 -9.65 -11.64
CA ILE A 39 -0.74 -8.90 -10.79
C ILE A 39 -0.40 -7.40 -10.86
N GLY A 40 -1.44 -6.58 -10.94
CA GLY A 40 -1.27 -5.14 -11.01
C GLY A 40 -2.41 -4.36 -10.36
N THR A 41 -2.24 -3.05 -10.32
CA THR A 41 -3.27 -2.11 -9.86
C THR A 41 -3.27 -0.91 -10.79
N PHE A 42 -4.43 -0.50 -11.25
CA PHE A 42 -4.66 0.79 -11.90
C PHE A 42 -5.26 1.77 -10.91
N ILE A 43 -4.73 2.99 -10.87
CA ILE A 43 -5.21 4.06 -9.99
C ILE A 43 -5.54 5.28 -10.84
N PRO A 44 -6.84 5.64 -10.96
CA PRO A 44 -7.29 6.79 -11.73
C PRO A 44 -7.07 8.07 -10.94
N THR A 45 -5.83 8.54 -10.87
CA THR A 45 -5.54 9.84 -10.27
C THR A 45 -6.30 10.95 -11.02
N HIS A 46 -6.24 12.20 -10.56
CA HIS A 46 -6.90 13.29 -11.26
C HIS A 46 -6.36 13.46 -12.70
N SER A 47 -7.25 13.74 -13.64
CA SER A 47 -6.90 13.96 -15.05
C SER A 47 -5.87 15.10 -15.20
N PRO A 48 -4.88 14.99 -16.10
CA PRO A 48 -4.64 13.91 -17.07
C PRO A 48 -3.76 12.76 -16.52
N PHE A 49 -3.46 12.74 -15.24
CA PHE A 49 -2.51 11.81 -14.66
C PHE A 49 -3.14 10.46 -14.34
N LYS A 50 -2.37 9.37 -14.54
CA LYS A 50 -2.77 8.00 -14.23
C LYS A 50 -1.59 7.24 -13.64
N ARG A 51 -1.88 6.21 -12.86
CA ARG A 51 -0.87 5.34 -12.26
C ARG A 51 -1.21 3.88 -12.50
N TRP A 52 -0.18 3.11 -12.86
CA TRP A 52 -0.17 1.65 -12.78
C TRP A 52 0.90 1.20 -11.81
N GLU A 53 0.61 0.10 -11.14
CA GLU A 53 1.54 -0.60 -10.29
C GLU A 53 1.53 -2.08 -10.72
N PHE A 54 2.70 -2.62 -11.03
CA PHE A 54 2.84 -4.04 -11.39
C PHE A 54 3.76 -4.75 -10.41
N GLU A 55 3.39 -5.96 -10.05
CA GLU A 55 4.22 -6.82 -9.22
C GLU A 55 5.55 -7.13 -9.91
N ILE A 56 6.62 -7.18 -9.12
CA ILE A 56 7.94 -7.63 -9.55
C ILE A 56 8.18 -8.98 -8.91
N HIS A 57 8.40 -9.99 -9.73
CA HIS A 57 8.71 -11.34 -9.28
C HIS A 57 10.20 -11.47 -8.93
N ASP A 58 10.56 -12.47 -8.13
CA ASP A 58 11.94 -12.64 -7.67
C ASP A 58 12.91 -13.02 -8.80
N ASP A 59 12.40 -13.56 -9.91
CA ASP A 59 13.16 -13.93 -11.11
C ASP A 59 13.22 -12.81 -12.16
N ASP A 60 12.53 -11.67 -11.95
CA ASP A 60 12.62 -10.52 -12.85
C ASP A 60 13.99 -9.83 -12.75
N ASP A 61 14.61 -9.55 -13.90
CA ASP A 61 15.71 -8.59 -13.97
C ASP A 61 15.14 -7.17 -13.80
N ILE A 62 15.54 -6.50 -12.74
CA ILE A 62 14.99 -5.18 -12.34
C ILE A 62 15.27 -4.10 -13.40
N ASP A 63 16.44 -4.11 -14.02
CA ASP A 63 16.82 -3.11 -15.01
C ASP A 63 16.03 -3.32 -16.31
N GLU A 64 15.87 -4.57 -16.74
CA GLU A 64 15.04 -4.93 -17.88
C GLU A 64 13.57 -4.63 -17.58
N PHE A 65 13.07 -5.00 -16.40
CA PHE A 65 11.69 -4.80 -15.99
C PHE A 65 11.29 -3.31 -15.97
N SER A 66 12.20 -2.43 -15.55
CA SER A 66 12.00 -0.98 -15.48
C SER A 66 12.35 -0.25 -16.79
N SER A 67 12.71 -0.97 -17.85
CA SER A 67 13.02 -0.38 -19.15
C SER A 67 11.78 0.26 -19.77
N ASP A 68 11.98 1.31 -20.58
CA ASP A 68 10.85 1.95 -21.28
C ASP A 68 10.16 1.00 -22.26
N GLU A 69 10.90 0.04 -22.81
CA GLU A 69 10.35 -0.96 -23.72
C GLU A 69 9.40 -1.91 -22.97
N ASN A 70 9.81 -2.40 -21.80
CA ASN A 70 8.95 -3.27 -21.01
C ASN A 70 7.74 -2.52 -20.44
N ILE A 71 7.90 -1.27 -20.00
CA ILE A 71 6.78 -0.44 -19.55
C ILE A 71 5.75 -0.24 -20.67
N LYS A 72 6.18 -0.03 -21.91
CA LYS A 72 5.27 0.05 -23.07
C LYS A 72 4.50 -1.26 -23.28
N LYS A 73 5.15 -2.41 -23.07
CA LYS A 73 4.48 -3.73 -23.11
C LYS A 73 3.45 -3.87 -22.00
N LEU A 74 3.81 -3.51 -20.77
CA LEU A 74 2.91 -3.57 -19.61
C LEU A 74 1.68 -2.67 -19.79
N LEU A 75 1.81 -1.49 -20.39
CA LEU A 75 0.71 -0.55 -20.61
C LEU A 75 -0.09 -0.83 -21.90
N SER A 76 0.42 -1.66 -22.80
CA SER A 76 -0.17 -1.90 -24.13
C SER A 76 -1.63 -2.40 -24.12
N PRO A 77 -2.15 -3.11 -23.09
CA PRO A 77 -3.57 -3.46 -23.03
C PRO A 77 -4.50 -2.23 -22.93
N TRP A 78 -4.00 -1.11 -22.45
CA TRP A 78 -4.81 0.10 -22.21
C TRP A 78 -4.45 1.27 -23.10
N LEU A 79 -3.15 1.41 -23.48
CA LEU A 79 -2.62 2.62 -24.11
C LEU A 79 -1.64 2.30 -25.23
N ASN A 80 -1.71 3.08 -26.32
CA ASN A 80 -0.65 3.12 -27.33
C ASN A 80 0.49 4.05 -26.86
N PRO A 81 1.74 3.83 -27.30
CA PRO A 81 2.90 4.61 -26.84
C PRO A 81 2.84 6.12 -27.12
N ASP A 82 2.05 6.56 -28.08
CA ASP A 82 1.82 7.97 -28.46
C ASP A 82 0.69 8.65 -27.67
N GLU A 83 -0.08 7.88 -26.89
CA GLU A 83 -1.20 8.40 -26.11
C GLU A 83 -0.77 8.92 -24.73
N TYR A 84 0.48 8.68 -24.30
CA TYR A 84 0.93 9.05 -22.96
C TYR A 84 2.41 9.43 -22.90
N LYS A 85 2.77 10.13 -21.84
CA LYS A 85 4.14 10.42 -21.45
C LYS A 85 4.42 9.82 -20.07
N ILE A 86 5.50 9.06 -19.95
CA ILE A 86 5.97 8.57 -18.64
C ILE A 86 6.53 9.76 -17.87
N LEU A 87 5.99 10.01 -16.67
CA LEU A 87 6.46 11.05 -15.76
C LEU A 87 7.43 10.50 -14.72
N ARG A 88 7.15 9.29 -14.25
CA ARG A 88 7.93 8.68 -13.17
C ARG A 88 7.90 7.16 -13.29
N LYS A 89 9.03 6.55 -13.01
CA LYS A 89 9.21 5.13 -12.77
C LYS A 89 9.84 4.95 -11.41
N ALA A 90 9.29 4.09 -10.58
CA ALA A 90 9.88 3.81 -9.28
C ALA A 90 9.57 2.39 -8.84
N ILE A 91 10.56 1.76 -8.21
CA ILE A 91 10.37 0.47 -7.57
C ILE A 91 10.18 0.71 -6.08
N TYR A 92 9.11 0.14 -5.54
CA TYR A 92 8.83 0.16 -4.13
C TYR A 92 8.79 -1.24 -3.57
N GLN A 93 9.37 -1.37 -2.39
CA GLN A 93 9.25 -2.57 -1.57
C GLN A 93 8.34 -2.24 -0.39
N PHE A 94 7.25 -2.98 -0.30
CA PHE A 94 6.28 -2.86 0.78
C PHE A 94 6.48 -3.96 1.80
N HIS A 95 6.23 -3.63 3.06
CA HIS A 95 6.31 -4.55 4.17
C HIS A 95 5.00 -4.58 4.93
N SER A 96 4.70 -5.73 5.54
CA SER A 96 3.59 -5.89 6.47
C SER A 96 4.18 -6.03 7.86
N VAL A 97 4.32 -4.92 8.58
CA VAL A 97 4.93 -4.92 9.91
C VAL A 97 4.14 -4.06 10.90
N LEU A 98 4.14 -4.49 12.14
CA LEU A 98 3.53 -3.77 13.26
C LEU A 98 4.51 -3.81 14.45
N ALA A 99 4.82 -2.64 15.02
CA ALA A 99 5.64 -2.57 16.23
C ALA A 99 4.94 -3.26 17.40
N ASN A 100 5.72 -3.94 18.22
CA ASN A 100 5.19 -4.60 19.42
C ASN A 100 4.63 -3.59 20.41
N GLU A 101 5.28 -2.44 20.53
CA GLU A 101 4.89 -1.34 21.41
C GLU A 101 4.95 -0.03 20.61
N PHE A 102 3.92 0.82 20.76
CA PHE A 102 3.86 2.16 20.15
C PHE A 102 4.40 3.22 21.09
N GLN A 103 4.59 2.86 22.34
CA GLN A 103 5.09 3.75 23.38
C GLN A 103 6.05 3.01 24.31
N LYS A 104 7.18 3.63 24.61
CA LYS A 104 8.09 3.20 25.65
C LYS A 104 8.68 4.43 26.32
N ASP A 105 8.49 4.54 27.63
CA ASP A 105 8.85 5.73 28.41
C ASP A 105 8.27 7.01 27.77
N ASN A 106 9.11 7.96 27.41
CA ASN A 106 8.71 9.22 26.74
C ASN A 106 8.87 9.16 25.20
N CYS A 107 9.07 7.97 24.62
CA CYS A 107 9.21 7.79 23.19
C CYS A 107 7.92 7.20 22.61
N TYR A 108 7.46 7.76 21.51
CA TYR A 108 6.24 7.35 20.81
C TYR A 108 6.57 7.07 19.34
N LEU A 109 6.02 5.99 18.80
CA LEU A 109 6.08 5.65 17.37
C LEU A 109 4.77 6.05 16.71
N ILE A 110 4.84 6.68 15.54
CA ILE A 110 3.68 7.04 14.71
C ILE A 110 3.95 6.69 13.24
N GLY A 111 2.89 6.45 12.47
CA GLY A 111 3.00 6.15 11.05
C GLY A 111 3.93 4.98 10.74
N ASP A 112 4.73 5.09 9.69
CA ASP A 112 5.61 4.02 9.21
C ASP A 112 6.64 3.53 10.24
N ALA A 113 6.97 4.33 11.25
CA ALA A 113 7.80 3.89 12.36
C ALA A 113 7.07 2.90 13.30
N ALA A 114 5.74 2.99 13.36
CA ALA A 114 4.91 2.12 14.20
C ALA A 114 4.32 0.93 13.41
N HIS A 115 3.96 1.15 12.15
CA HIS A 115 3.33 0.16 11.28
C HIS A 115 3.58 0.46 9.80
N GLN A 116 3.77 -0.59 9.03
CA GLN A 116 3.82 -0.52 7.56
C GLN A 116 2.84 -1.55 7.02
N ASN A 117 2.11 -1.20 5.99
CA ASN A 117 1.15 -2.08 5.34
C ASN A 117 1.33 -2.07 3.82
N PRO A 118 0.98 -3.18 3.15
CA PRO A 118 0.91 -3.21 1.69
C PRO A 118 -0.05 -2.15 1.14
N PRO A 119 0.12 -1.71 -0.12
CA PRO A 119 -0.59 -0.54 -0.66
C PRO A 119 -2.05 -0.79 -1.00
N PHE A 120 -2.55 -2.02 -0.91
CA PHE A 120 -3.82 -2.47 -1.47
C PHE A 120 -5.07 -1.71 -0.99
N MET A 121 -5.04 -1.15 0.20
CA MET A 121 -6.12 -0.31 0.73
C MET A 121 -5.85 1.20 0.60
N GLY A 122 -4.61 1.62 0.29
CA GLY A 122 -4.24 3.03 0.26
C GLY A 122 -4.27 3.74 1.63
N GLU A 123 -4.31 3.00 2.75
CA GLU A 123 -4.58 3.54 4.09
C GLU A 123 -3.34 3.92 4.90
N GLY A 124 -2.11 3.64 4.42
CA GLY A 124 -0.88 3.87 5.21
C GLY A 124 -0.73 5.31 5.69
N MET A 125 -0.79 6.27 4.77
CA MET A 125 -0.67 7.70 5.10
C MET A 125 -1.78 8.16 6.07
N MET A 126 -3.03 7.77 5.81
CA MET A 126 -4.16 8.20 6.65
C MET A 126 -4.12 7.58 8.04
N THR A 127 -3.61 6.35 8.17
CA THR A 127 -3.40 5.72 9.48
C THR A 127 -2.33 6.47 10.28
N GLY A 128 -1.23 6.88 9.63
CA GLY A 128 -0.22 7.73 10.26
C GLY A 128 -0.74 9.12 10.65
N CYS A 129 -1.61 9.73 9.84
CA CYS A 129 -2.28 11.00 10.19
C CYS A 129 -3.17 10.83 11.43
N ARG A 130 -3.92 9.73 11.53
CA ARG A 130 -4.74 9.41 12.72
C ARG A 130 -3.88 9.19 13.97
N ASP A 131 -2.69 8.60 13.82
CA ASP A 131 -1.74 8.46 14.94
C ASP A 131 -1.26 9.82 15.42
N ALA A 132 -0.83 10.68 14.49
CA ALA A 132 -0.34 12.01 14.80
C ALA A 132 -1.42 12.86 15.46
N GLU A 133 -2.65 12.84 14.97
CA GLU A 133 -3.79 13.53 15.56
C GLU A 133 -4.06 13.01 16.97
N ASN A 134 -4.18 11.68 17.13
CA ASN A 134 -4.49 11.06 18.42
C ASN A 134 -3.44 11.35 19.49
N LEU A 135 -2.16 11.34 19.14
CA LEU A 135 -1.08 11.61 20.08
C LEU A 135 -0.92 13.10 20.40
N SER A 136 -1.05 13.98 19.40
CA SER A 136 -0.76 15.40 19.55
C SER A 136 -1.67 16.08 20.57
N TRP A 137 -2.98 15.86 20.52
CA TRP A 137 -3.88 16.45 21.51
C TRP A 137 -3.65 15.88 22.91
N LYS A 138 -3.28 14.63 23.06
CA LYS A 138 -2.96 14.02 24.36
C LYS A 138 -1.72 14.67 24.98
N ILE A 139 -0.67 14.91 24.18
CA ILE A 139 0.53 15.62 24.62
C ILE A 139 0.18 17.05 25.05
N ILE A 140 -0.61 17.78 24.25
CA ILE A 140 -1.03 19.15 24.57
C ILE A 140 -1.81 19.20 25.89
N MET A 141 -2.76 18.27 26.05
CA MET A 141 -3.60 18.22 27.26
C MET A 141 -2.79 17.83 28.51
N ASP A 142 -1.90 16.86 28.37
CA ASP A 142 -1.02 16.47 29.48
C ASP A 142 -0.10 17.64 29.88
N HIS A 143 0.55 18.27 28.90
CA HIS A 143 1.40 19.44 29.15
C HIS A 143 0.66 20.61 29.81
N LYS A 144 -0.58 20.87 29.37
CA LYS A 144 -1.37 22.02 29.86
C LYS A 144 -1.97 21.78 31.25
N TYR A 145 -2.40 20.57 31.54
CA TYR A 145 -3.20 20.25 32.71
C TYR A 145 -2.54 19.26 33.66
N ASN A 146 -1.35 18.76 33.33
CA ASN A 146 -0.59 17.77 34.10
C ASN A 146 -1.46 16.55 34.47
N LEU A 147 -2.11 15.95 33.42
CA LEU A 147 -3.07 14.87 33.61
C LEU A 147 -2.41 13.52 33.91
N GLY A 148 -1.09 13.46 33.79
CA GLY A 148 -0.27 12.30 34.09
C GLY A 148 -0.24 11.26 32.98
N GLU A 149 0.59 10.26 33.16
CA GLU A 149 0.90 9.24 32.16
C GLU A 149 -0.31 8.45 31.62
N SER A 150 -1.42 8.41 32.38
CA SER A 150 -2.58 7.58 32.00
C SER A 150 -3.19 8.02 30.65
N LEU A 151 -3.23 9.32 30.38
CA LEU A 151 -3.73 9.85 29.12
C LEU A 151 -2.85 9.45 27.92
N LEU A 152 -1.54 9.56 28.10
CA LEU A 152 -0.57 9.21 27.07
C LEU A 152 -0.49 7.70 26.83
N LYS A 153 -0.66 6.88 27.86
CA LYS A 153 -0.72 5.41 27.73
C LYS A 153 -1.91 4.94 26.86
N ASN A 154 -3.01 5.71 26.83
CA ASN A 154 -4.15 5.39 25.98
C ASN A 154 -3.83 5.49 24.48
N TYR A 155 -2.79 6.22 24.09
CA TYR A 155 -2.36 6.29 22.68
C TYR A 155 -2.12 4.89 22.10
N GLN A 156 -1.29 4.08 22.75
CA GLN A 156 -1.00 2.73 22.29
C GLN A 156 -2.26 1.85 22.26
N ILE A 157 -3.12 1.94 23.27
CA ILE A 157 -4.34 1.13 23.38
C ILE A 157 -5.29 1.46 22.22
N GLU A 158 -5.47 2.74 21.92
CA GLU A 158 -6.39 3.20 20.89
C GLU A 158 -5.86 3.00 19.47
N ARG A 159 -4.55 3.13 19.28
CA ARG A 159 -3.99 3.16 17.92
C ARG A 159 -3.42 1.83 17.43
N ARG A 160 -2.81 1.03 18.31
CA ARG A 160 -2.12 -0.19 17.90
C ARG A 160 -3.08 -1.24 17.34
N ASP A 161 -4.24 -1.42 17.97
CA ASP A 161 -5.21 -2.42 17.49
C ASP A 161 -5.87 -1.98 16.18
N HIS A 162 -6.12 -0.68 16.01
CA HIS A 162 -6.58 -0.14 14.74
C HIS A 162 -5.52 -0.29 13.63
N ALA A 163 -4.25 0.00 13.93
CA ALA A 163 -3.17 -0.18 12.96
C ALA A 163 -3.00 -1.66 12.58
N ARG A 164 -3.13 -2.58 13.56
CA ARG A 164 -3.14 -4.02 13.29
C ARG A 164 -4.25 -4.41 12.32
N PHE A 165 -5.47 -3.95 12.56
CA PHE A 165 -6.60 -4.18 11.67
C PHE A 165 -6.32 -3.74 10.24
N ILE A 166 -5.73 -2.54 10.04
CA ILE A 166 -5.37 -2.04 8.70
C ILE A 166 -4.28 -2.90 8.06
N VAL A 167 -3.22 -3.27 8.80
CA VAL A 167 -2.13 -4.11 8.29
C VAL A 167 -2.65 -5.47 7.86
N GLU A 168 -3.45 -6.14 8.70
CA GLU A 168 -4.01 -7.48 8.42
C GLU A 168 -4.99 -7.45 7.24
N ASN A 169 -5.87 -6.45 7.15
CA ASN A 169 -6.79 -6.34 6.02
C ASN A 169 -6.08 -6.00 4.70
N SER A 170 -5.06 -5.12 4.75
CA SER A 170 -4.27 -4.83 3.56
C SER A 170 -3.57 -6.09 3.04
N LEU A 171 -3.02 -6.90 3.93
CA LEU A 171 -2.42 -8.20 3.57
C LEU A 171 -3.47 -9.15 2.99
N GLY A 172 -4.64 -9.23 3.63
CA GLY A 172 -5.76 -10.07 3.15
C GLY A 172 -6.20 -9.74 1.73
N ILE A 173 -6.24 -8.45 1.35
CA ILE A 173 -6.55 -8.05 -0.03
C ILE A 173 -5.47 -8.52 -1.00
N GLY A 174 -4.19 -8.44 -0.64
CA GLY A 174 -3.11 -8.98 -1.46
C GLY A 174 -3.27 -10.48 -1.72
N LEU A 175 -3.54 -11.25 -0.67
CA LEU A 175 -3.80 -12.69 -0.78
C LEU A 175 -5.04 -13.01 -1.64
N LEU A 176 -6.09 -12.20 -1.55
CA LEU A 176 -7.26 -12.34 -2.42
C LEU A 176 -6.90 -12.07 -3.89
N MET A 177 -6.10 -11.06 -4.18
CA MET A 177 -5.64 -10.80 -5.56
C MET A 177 -4.88 -11.98 -6.13
N GLU A 178 -3.98 -12.59 -5.35
CA GLU A 178 -3.26 -13.80 -5.74
C GLU A 178 -4.21 -14.99 -5.98
N ALA A 179 -5.17 -15.19 -5.07
CA ALA A 179 -6.16 -16.25 -5.21
C ALA A 179 -7.00 -16.08 -6.49
N TYR A 180 -7.48 -14.85 -6.77
CA TYR A 180 -8.21 -14.55 -8.01
C TYR A 180 -7.36 -14.72 -9.27
N ALA A 181 -6.09 -14.35 -9.22
CA ALA A 181 -5.18 -14.49 -10.36
C ALA A 181 -4.93 -15.95 -10.75
N HIS A 182 -4.95 -16.87 -9.78
CA HIS A 182 -4.59 -18.27 -9.99
C HIS A 182 -5.77 -19.26 -9.94
N THR A 183 -7.00 -18.78 -9.83
CA THR A 183 -8.19 -19.64 -9.84
C THR A 183 -8.84 -19.71 -11.22
N GLU A 184 -9.26 -20.89 -11.62
CA GLU A 184 -10.04 -21.08 -12.87
C GLU A 184 -11.53 -20.77 -12.65
N ASN A 185 -12.02 -20.87 -11.42
CA ASN A 185 -13.42 -20.62 -11.07
C ASN A 185 -13.50 -19.62 -9.93
N ILE A 186 -14.16 -18.49 -10.15
CA ILE A 186 -14.38 -17.45 -9.14
C ILE A 186 -15.10 -17.99 -7.89
N GLU A 187 -15.94 -19.03 -8.05
CA GLU A 187 -16.65 -19.68 -6.94
C GLU A 187 -15.72 -20.44 -5.97
N ASP A 188 -14.50 -20.75 -6.39
CA ASP A 188 -13.50 -21.43 -5.58
C ASP A 188 -12.66 -20.48 -4.71
N VAL A 189 -12.82 -19.17 -4.89
CA VAL A 189 -12.14 -18.16 -4.06
C VAL A 189 -12.85 -18.07 -2.71
N PRO A 190 -12.12 -18.18 -1.58
CA PRO A 190 -12.72 -18.05 -0.25
C PRO A 190 -13.45 -16.71 -0.08
N ALA A 191 -14.67 -16.78 0.44
CA ALA A 191 -15.51 -15.58 0.68
C ALA A 191 -15.22 -14.91 2.05
N GLU A 192 -14.19 -15.37 2.80
CA GLU A 192 -13.84 -14.88 4.14
C GLU A 192 -12.50 -14.19 4.20
#